data_f77a2a2b2897e30067309d49f4966356
#
_entry.id   f77a2a2b2897e30067309d49f4966356
#
_cell.length_a   1.000
_cell.length_b   1.000
_cell.length_c   1.000
_cell.angle_alpha   90.00
_cell.angle_beta   90.00
_cell.angle_gamma   90.00
#
_symmetry.space_group_name_H-M   'P 1'
#
loop_
_entity.id
_entity.type
_entity.pdbx_description
1 polymer ?
#
loop_
_entity_poly.entity_id
_entity_poly.type
_entity_poly.pdbx_seq_one_letter_code
_entity_poly.pdbx_strand_id
1 'polypeptide(L)'
;MNAKILIVEDEPAIRELIAVNLRHAGYTVSEAETAEAARIQLDAALPDLVLLDWMLPGQSGVEFARKLRAEARTAKLPIVMLTARAQEGDKLQGFDVGADDYVTKPFSPRELLARVRALLRRASPEASEDPIEIGGLRLEPSTFRVYAGERTLELSPTEFRLLHFFMRNPDRVLSRTRLLDNVWGDHVYIEERTVDVHIRRLRLALSPGGHDRLIETVRGGGYRFLPR
;
A
#
# COMPACT_ATOMS: atom_id res chain seq x y z
N MET A 1 -19.44 5.22 -9.10
CA MET A 1 -18.43 5.61 -10.12
C MET A 1 -17.45 4.45 -10.23
N ASN A 2 -17.01 4.10 -11.46
CA ASN A 2 -16.01 3.04 -11.62
C ASN A 2 -14.62 3.58 -11.22
N ALA A 3 -13.89 2.86 -10.39
CA ALA A 3 -12.55 3.27 -9.97
C ALA A 3 -11.61 3.37 -11.19
N LYS A 4 -10.73 4.38 -11.15
CA LYS A 4 -9.75 4.67 -12.20
C LYS A 4 -8.40 4.04 -11.85
N ILE A 5 -7.86 3.26 -12.76
CA ILE A 5 -6.58 2.56 -12.56
C ILE A 5 -5.60 3.00 -13.64
N LEU A 6 -4.41 3.43 -13.23
CA LEU A 6 -3.30 3.70 -14.14
C LEU A 6 -2.40 2.47 -14.19
N ILE A 7 -2.13 1.96 -15.38
CA ILE A 7 -1.16 0.90 -15.65
C ILE A 7 0.11 1.57 -16.19
N VAL A 8 1.25 1.24 -15.58
CA VAL A 8 2.58 1.68 -16.02
C VAL A 8 3.41 0.44 -16.28
N GLU A 9 3.52 0.05 -17.55
CA GLU A 9 4.13 -1.20 -18.01
C GLU A 9 4.67 -0.98 -19.42
N ASP A 10 5.94 -1.25 -19.68
CA ASP A 10 6.55 -1.02 -20.99
C ASP A 10 6.22 -2.13 -21.99
N GLU A 11 6.04 -3.38 -21.53
CA GLU A 11 5.74 -4.51 -22.42
C GLU A 11 4.28 -4.47 -22.90
N PRO A 12 4.01 -4.24 -24.22
CA PRO A 12 2.66 -4.04 -24.73
C PRO A 12 1.72 -5.22 -24.45
N ALA A 13 2.24 -6.45 -24.54
CA ALA A 13 1.44 -7.67 -24.35
C ALA A 13 0.95 -7.82 -22.89
N ILE A 14 1.81 -7.49 -21.93
CA ILE A 14 1.45 -7.52 -20.49
C ILE A 14 0.49 -6.37 -20.19
N ARG A 15 0.76 -5.17 -20.68
CA ARG A 15 -0.08 -3.99 -20.50
C ARG A 15 -1.49 -4.23 -21.02
N GLU A 16 -1.61 -4.76 -22.24
CA GLU A 16 -2.91 -5.11 -22.87
C GLU A 16 -3.64 -6.19 -22.06
N LEU A 17 -2.95 -7.26 -21.66
CA LEU A 17 -3.53 -8.31 -20.82
C LEU A 17 -4.15 -7.74 -19.53
N ILE A 18 -3.42 -6.86 -18.85
CA ILE A 18 -3.90 -6.21 -17.63
C ILE A 18 -5.09 -5.31 -17.94
N ALA A 19 -4.98 -4.47 -18.98
CA ALA A 19 -6.01 -3.50 -19.35
C ALA A 19 -7.35 -4.16 -19.70
N VAL A 20 -7.32 -5.22 -20.52
CA VAL A 20 -8.53 -5.98 -20.91
C VAL A 20 -9.22 -6.57 -19.69
N ASN A 21 -8.46 -7.20 -18.77
CA ASN A 21 -9.05 -7.83 -17.58
C ASN A 21 -9.64 -6.79 -16.61
N LEU A 22 -8.97 -5.64 -16.42
CA LEU A 22 -9.48 -4.56 -15.58
C LEU A 22 -10.75 -3.92 -16.16
N ARG A 23 -10.76 -3.64 -17.47
CA ARG A 23 -11.96 -3.11 -18.16
C ARG A 23 -13.14 -4.08 -18.07
N HIS A 24 -12.90 -5.39 -18.25
CA HIS A 24 -13.90 -6.44 -18.05
C HIS A 24 -14.47 -6.48 -16.63
N ALA A 25 -13.62 -6.17 -15.65
CA ALA A 25 -14.02 -6.08 -14.25
C ALA A 25 -14.74 -4.75 -13.89
N GLY A 26 -14.94 -3.85 -14.88
CA GLY A 26 -15.69 -2.61 -14.74
C GLY A 26 -14.85 -1.40 -14.33
N TYR A 27 -13.53 -1.47 -14.36
CA TYR A 27 -12.65 -0.34 -14.04
C TYR A 27 -12.43 0.57 -15.25
N THR A 28 -12.20 1.86 -14.98
CA THR A 28 -11.68 2.80 -15.99
C THR A 28 -10.17 2.70 -15.99
N VAL A 29 -9.57 2.44 -17.17
CA VAL A 29 -8.13 2.17 -17.28
C VAL A 29 -7.47 3.23 -18.13
N SER A 30 -6.38 3.80 -17.63
CA SER A 30 -5.39 4.56 -18.39
C SER A 30 -4.05 3.82 -18.40
N GLU A 31 -3.25 4.05 -19.43
CA GLU A 31 -2.05 3.27 -19.72
C GLU A 31 -0.86 4.22 -19.98
N ALA A 32 0.30 3.84 -19.49
CA ALA A 32 1.57 4.52 -19.73
C ALA A 32 2.67 3.48 -19.95
N GLU A 33 3.60 3.79 -20.87
CA GLU A 33 4.72 2.90 -21.20
C GLU A 33 5.98 3.22 -20.41
N THR A 34 6.04 4.42 -19.82
CA THR A 34 7.18 4.90 -19.03
C THR A 34 6.72 5.66 -17.80
N ALA A 35 7.63 5.84 -16.85
CA ALA A 35 7.39 6.64 -15.67
C ALA A 35 7.08 8.11 -16.02
N GLU A 36 7.72 8.66 -17.06
CA GLU A 36 7.50 10.02 -17.51
C GLU A 36 6.11 10.22 -18.11
N ALA A 37 5.64 9.26 -18.93
CA ALA A 37 4.27 9.28 -19.46
C ALA A 37 3.23 9.15 -18.34
N ALA A 38 3.50 8.28 -17.37
CA ALA A 38 2.67 8.14 -16.18
C ALA A 38 2.62 9.44 -15.36
N ARG A 39 3.75 10.14 -15.22
CA ARG A 39 3.82 11.42 -14.51
C ARG A 39 2.90 12.47 -15.10
N ILE A 40 2.91 12.62 -16.43
CA ILE A 40 2.02 13.58 -17.11
C ILE A 40 0.55 13.29 -16.80
N GLN A 41 0.15 12.01 -16.79
CA GLN A 41 -1.22 11.62 -16.47
C GLN A 41 -1.58 11.89 -15.00
N LEU A 42 -0.66 11.59 -14.08
CA LEU A 42 -0.86 11.86 -12.64
C LEU A 42 -0.98 13.35 -12.35
N ASP A 43 -0.25 14.20 -13.08
CA ASP A 43 -0.33 15.65 -12.93
C ASP A 43 -1.67 16.19 -13.41
N ALA A 44 -2.23 15.60 -14.47
CA ALA A 44 -3.55 15.97 -14.99
C ALA A 44 -4.69 15.51 -14.08
N ALA A 45 -4.69 14.25 -13.65
CA ALA A 45 -5.71 13.68 -12.77
C ALA A 45 -5.16 12.46 -12.00
N LEU A 46 -5.43 12.38 -10.70
CA LEU A 46 -5.06 11.20 -9.92
C LEU A 46 -6.01 10.03 -10.20
N PRO A 47 -5.47 8.81 -10.43
CA PRO A 47 -6.24 7.58 -10.41
C PRO A 47 -6.52 7.16 -8.95
N ASP A 48 -7.36 6.15 -8.79
CA ASP A 48 -7.64 5.52 -7.50
C ASP A 48 -6.60 4.45 -7.13
N LEU A 49 -5.81 3.96 -8.12
CA LEU A 49 -4.76 2.98 -7.93
C LEU A 49 -3.78 3.02 -9.11
N VAL A 50 -2.50 2.74 -8.83
CA VAL A 50 -1.45 2.55 -9.85
C VAL A 50 -0.96 1.10 -9.82
N LEU A 51 -0.96 0.44 -10.98
CA LEU A 51 -0.19 -0.78 -11.24
C LEU A 51 1.12 -0.34 -11.91
N LEU A 52 2.25 -0.69 -11.31
CA LEU A 52 3.54 -0.15 -11.69
C LEU A 52 4.55 -1.27 -11.89
N ASP A 53 5.06 -1.40 -13.11
CA ASP A 53 6.16 -2.34 -13.34
C ASP A 53 7.42 -1.89 -12.61
N TRP A 54 8.12 -2.85 -12.06
CA TRP A 54 9.41 -2.68 -11.42
C TRP A 54 10.49 -2.19 -12.40
N MET A 55 10.53 -2.82 -13.57
CA MET A 55 11.54 -2.63 -14.60
C MET A 55 11.00 -1.77 -15.75
N LEU A 56 11.03 -0.47 -15.61
CA LEU A 56 10.68 0.46 -16.69
C LEU A 56 11.94 0.99 -17.38
N PRO A 57 11.88 1.31 -18.67
CA PRO A 57 12.98 1.99 -19.37
C PRO A 57 13.13 3.41 -18.83
N GLY A 58 14.39 3.88 -18.78
CA GLY A 58 14.71 5.21 -18.24
C GLY A 58 14.64 5.23 -16.72
N GLN A 59 13.60 5.81 -16.16
CA GLN A 59 13.37 5.82 -14.73
C GLN A 59 12.71 4.52 -14.27
N SER A 60 13.35 3.76 -13.37
CA SER A 60 12.78 2.52 -12.83
C SER A 60 11.47 2.76 -12.06
N GLY A 61 10.56 1.76 -12.05
CA GLY A 61 9.33 1.84 -11.27
C GLY A 61 9.58 2.04 -9.78
N VAL A 62 10.67 1.48 -9.27
CA VAL A 62 11.13 1.66 -7.87
C VAL A 62 11.41 3.12 -7.55
N GLU A 63 12.18 3.79 -8.39
CA GLU A 63 12.50 5.22 -8.20
C GLU A 63 11.25 6.09 -8.38
N PHE A 64 10.39 5.72 -9.32
CA PHE A 64 9.13 6.42 -9.53
C PHE A 64 8.20 6.30 -8.32
N ALA A 65 8.03 5.10 -7.77
CA ALA A 65 7.24 4.91 -6.55
C ALA A 65 7.79 5.72 -5.36
N ARG A 66 9.12 5.78 -5.17
CA ARG A 66 9.75 6.62 -4.14
C ARG A 66 9.40 8.10 -4.31
N LYS A 67 9.47 8.61 -5.54
CA LYS A 67 9.09 10.00 -5.84
C LYS A 67 7.62 10.25 -5.51
N LEU A 68 6.72 9.35 -5.92
CA LEU A 68 5.30 9.46 -5.61
C LEU A 68 5.04 9.49 -4.09
N ARG A 69 5.77 8.71 -3.31
CA ARG A 69 5.64 8.71 -1.84
C ARG A 69 6.21 9.96 -1.15
N ALA A 70 7.17 10.62 -1.78
CA ALA A 70 7.76 11.85 -1.26
C ALA A 70 6.88 13.09 -1.49
N GLU A 71 5.92 13.03 -2.40
CA GLU A 71 5.05 14.15 -2.76
C GLU A 71 3.71 14.07 -2.04
N ALA A 72 3.31 15.13 -1.33
CA ALA A 72 2.06 15.16 -0.56
C ALA A 72 0.81 14.78 -1.36
N ARG A 73 0.75 15.16 -2.66
CA ARG A 73 -0.38 14.86 -3.54
C ARG A 73 -0.54 13.38 -3.85
N THR A 74 0.56 12.63 -3.96
CA THR A 74 0.60 11.22 -4.39
C THR A 74 1.00 10.27 -3.26
N ALA A 75 1.38 10.79 -2.10
CA ALA A 75 1.85 9.99 -0.97
C ALA A 75 0.87 8.90 -0.53
N LYS A 76 -0.43 9.13 -0.67
CA LYS A 76 -1.52 8.21 -0.29
C LYS A 76 -2.06 7.36 -1.45
N LEU A 77 -1.57 7.58 -2.67
CA LEU A 77 -2.04 6.88 -3.85
C LEU A 77 -1.69 5.38 -3.74
N PRO A 78 -2.66 4.46 -3.81
CA PRO A 78 -2.39 3.03 -3.76
C PRO A 78 -1.51 2.58 -4.92
N ILE A 79 -0.41 1.88 -4.63
CA ILE A 79 0.54 1.38 -5.62
C ILE A 79 0.72 -0.13 -5.46
N VAL A 80 0.47 -0.88 -6.53
CA VAL A 80 0.82 -2.29 -6.66
C VAL A 80 2.01 -2.40 -7.59
N MET A 81 3.11 -2.96 -7.11
CA MET A 81 4.28 -3.22 -7.95
C MET A 81 4.13 -4.56 -8.67
N LEU A 82 4.42 -4.57 -9.97
CA LEU A 82 4.58 -5.78 -10.77
C LEU A 82 6.07 -6.11 -10.83
N THR A 83 6.50 -7.30 -10.41
CA THR A 83 7.92 -7.66 -10.28
C THR A 83 8.24 -9.02 -10.87
N ALA A 84 9.41 -9.18 -11.47
CA ALA A 84 9.89 -10.49 -11.92
C ALA A 84 10.39 -11.32 -10.72
N ARG A 85 10.08 -12.62 -10.71
CA ARG A 85 10.40 -13.58 -9.63
C ARG A 85 11.90 -13.78 -9.36
N ALA A 86 12.77 -13.33 -10.27
CA ALA A 86 14.18 -13.75 -10.33
C ALA A 86 15.17 -12.91 -9.50
N GLN A 87 14.74 -11.85 -8.81
CA GLN A 87 15.68 -10.94 -8.14
C GLN A 87 15.52 -10.96 -6.61
N GLU A 88 15.92 -12.09 -5.98
CA GLU A 88 16.00 -12.17 -4.51
C GLU A 88 16.99 -11.16 -3.91
N GLY A 89 18.02 -10.75 -4.65
CA GLY A 89 19.00 -9.76 -4.20
C GLY A 89 18.46 -8.31 -4.21
N ASP A 90 17.62 -7.97 -5.18
CA ASP A 90 17.04 -6.62 -5.32
C ASP A 90 15.79 -6.41 -4.44
N LYS A 91 15.17 -7.47 -3.95
CA LYS A 91 14.04 -7.42 -3.02
C LYS A 91 14.37 -6.65 -1.73
N LEU A 92 15.61 -6.73 -1.24
CA LEU A 92 16.06 -6.01 -0.04
C LEU A 92 16.07 -4.48 -0.24
N GLN A 93 16.33 -4.00 -1.46
CA GLN A 93 16.25 -2.58 -1.79
C GLN A 93 14.82 -2.17 -2.19
N GLY A 94 14.01 -3.09 -2.71
CA GLY A 94 12.66 -2.85 -3.20
C GLY A 94 11.61 -2.64 -2.11
N PHE A 95 11.77 -3.25 -0.95
CA PHE A 95 10.80 -3.10 0.15
C PHE A 95 10.76 -1.68 0.74
N ASP A 96 11.81 -0.88 0.61
CA ASP A 96 11.82 0.54 1.01
C ASP A 96 11.08 1.48 0.03
N VAL A 97 10.52 0.97 -1.07
CA VAL A 97 9.99 1.75 -2.20
C VAL A 97 8.67 2.46 -1.93
N GLY A 98 7.83 1.94 -1.06
CA GLY A 98 6.55 2.57 -0.78
C GLY A 98 5.33 1.95 -1.45
N ALA A 99 5.46 0.79 -2.12
CA ALA A 99 4.31 0.08 -2.65
C ALA A 99 3.42 -0.48 -1.54
N ASP A 100 2.12 -0.55 -1.81
CA ASP A 100 1.13 -1.11 -0.87
C ASP A 100 0.96 -2.60 -1.04
N ASP A 101 1.26 -3.13 -2.25
CA ASP A 101 1.23 -4.57 -2.56
C ASP A 101 2.19 -4.89 -3.71
N TYR A 102 2.48 -6.19 -3.90
CA TYR A 102 3.39 -6.70 -4.93
C TYR A 102 2.75 -7.90 -5.64
N VAL A 103 2.91 -7.96 -6.95
CA VAL A 103 2.49 -9.08 -7.79
C VAL A 103 3.68 -9.59 -8.58
N THR A 104 4.01 -10.87 -8.44
CA THR A 104 5.14 -11.48 -9.15
C THR A 104 4.73 -11.94 -10.54
N LYS A 105 5.50 -11.56 -11.56
CA LYS A 105 5.37 -12.08 -12.93
C LYS A 105 6.01 -13.48 -13.04
N PRO A 106 5.36 -14.46 -13.70
CA PRO A 106 4.03 -14.38 -14.31
C PRO A 106 2.91 -14.49 -13.26
N PHE A 107 1.88 -13.66 -13.40
CA PHE A 107 0.71 -13.65 -12.53
C PHE A 107 -0.56 -14.11 -13.27
N SER A 108 -1.53 -14.61 -12.52
CA SER A 108 -2.85 -14.85 -13.08
C SER A 108 -3.68 -13.55 -13.06
N PRO A 109 -4.50 -13.28 -14.11
CA PRO A 109 -5.41 -12.14 -14.09
C PRO A 109 -6.36 -12.15 -12.87
N ARG A 110 -6.75 -13.33 -12.39
CA ARG A 110 -7.59 -13.47 -11.19
C ARG A 110 -6.88 -13.00 -9.93
N GLU A 111 -5.60 -13.31 -9.78
CA GLU A 111 -4.77 -12.87 -8.66
C GLU A 111 -4.63 -11.34 -8.66
N LEU A 112 -4.25 -10.76 -9.80
CA LEU A 112 -4.12 -9.32 -9.95
C LEU A 112 -5.43 -8.60 -9.60
N LEU A 113 -6.56 -9.05 -10.15
CA LEU A 113 -7.88 -8.49 -9.86
C LEU A 113 -8.26 -8.60 -8.39
N ALA A 114 -7.94 -9.71 -7.74
CA ALA A 114 -8.21 -9.88 -6.30
C ALA A 114 -7.45 -8.85 -5.46
N ARG A 115 -6.18 -8.58 -5.76
CA ARG A 115 -5.35 -7.58 -5.08
C ARG A 115 -5.84 -6.15 -5.34
N VAL A 116 -6.13 -5.81 -6.59
CA VAL A 116 -6.71 -4.52 -6.95
C VAL A 116 -8.01 -4.27 -6.19
N ARG A 117 -8.94 -5.25 -6.19
CA ARG A 117 -10.21 -5.15 -5.43
C ARG A 117 -9.95 -4.99 -3.93
N ALA A 118 -9.00 -5.74 -3.38
CA ALA A 118 -8.66 -5.66 -1.96
C ALA A 118 -8.15 -4.25 -1.60
N LEU A 119 -7.27 -3.66 -2.41
CA LEU A 119 -6.76 -2.31 -2.17
C LEU A 119 -7.85 -1.24 -2.35
N LEU A 120 -8.63 -1.31 -3.43
CA LEU A 120 -9.71 -0.34 -3.70
C LEU A 120 -10.85 -0.43 -2.67
N ARG A 121 -11.29 -1.65 -2.28
CA ARG A 121 -12.28 -1.83 -1.20
C ARG A 121 -11.80 -1.24 0.11
N ARG A 122 -10.53 -1.35 0.37
CA ARG A 122 -9.86 -0.86 1.57
C ARG A 122 -9.61 0.65 1.52
N ALA A 123 -9.63 1.25 0.34
CA ALA A 123 -9.66 2.71 0.15
C ALA A 123 -11.10 3.28 0.24
N SER A 124 -12.13 2.41 0.21
CA SER A 124 -13.53 2.80 0.44
C SER A 124 -13.91 2.40 1.85
N PRO A 125 -14.26 3.34 2.73
CA PRO A 125 -14.68 3.03 4.09
C PRO A 125 -15.93 2.15 4.05
N GLU A 126 -15.93 1.01 4.73
CA GLU A 126 -17.19 0.39 5.16
C GLU A 126 -17.83 1.35 6.16
N ALA A 127 -19.01 1.84 5.83
CA ALA A 127 -19.67 3.01 6.38
C ALA A 127 -20.19 2.87 7.83
N SER A 128 -19.57 2.08 8.69
CA SER A 128 -20.12 1.80 10.03
C SER A 128 -19.13 1.53 11.16
N GLU A 129 -17.85 1.88 11.02
CA GLU A 129 -16.93 1.73 12.16
C GLU A 129 -16.79 3.06 12.91
N ASP A 130 -17.05 3.03 14.22
CA ASP A 130 -16.83 4.17 15.10
C ASP A 130 -15.35 4.56 15.16
N PRO A 131 -15.02 5.85 15.34
CA PRO A 131 -13.65 6.27 15.58
C PRO A 131 -13.02 5.55 16.76
N ILE A 132 -11.74 5.18 16.63
CA ILE A 132 -10.97 4.55 17.69
C ILE A 132 -10.02 5.59 18.27
N GLU A 133 -10.12 5.82 19.60
CA GLU A 133 -9.20 6.71 20.30
C GLU A 133 -8.39 5.90 21.33
N ILE A 134 -7.06 5.90 21.15
CA ILE A 134 -6.17 5.16 22.03
C ILE A 134 -4.73 5.71 21.94
N GLY A 135 -4.07 5.86 23.08
CA GLY A 135 -2.69 6.31 23.14
C GLY A 135 -2.45 7.71 22.58
N GLY A 136 -3.45 8.62 22.64
CA GLY A 136 -3.37 9.97 22.06
C GLY A 136 -3.54 10.02 20.53
N LEU A 137 -3.86 8.88 19.91
CA LEU A 137 -4.23 8.79 18.50
C LEU A 137 -5.74 8.63 18.37
N ARG A 138 -6.32 9.32 17.38
CA ARG A 138 -7.70 9.13 16.93
C ARG A 138 -7.67 8.68 15.47
N LEU A 139 -8.25 7.52 15.21
CA LEU A 139 -8.39 6.94 13.89
C LEU A 139 -9.86 6.91 13.48
N GLU A 140 -10.17 7.50 12.34
CA GLU A 140 -11.52 7.55 11.76
C GLU A 140 -11.58 6.62 10.53
N PRO A 141 -12.18 5.42 10.66
CA PRO A 141 -12.25 4.47 9.56
C PRO A 141 -13.05 5.01 8.37
N SER A 142 -14.16 5.72 8.65
CA SER A 142 -15.06 6.28 7.63
C SER A 142 -14.44 7.35 6.74
N THR A 143 -13.46 8.11 7.25
CA THR A 143 -12.77 9.18 6.51
C THR A 143 -11.35 8.83 6.10
N PHE A 144 -10.85 7.67 6.54
CA PHE A 144 -9.46 7.24 6.35
C PHE A 144 -8.44 8.24 6.92
N ARG A 145 -8.80 8.89 8.03
CA ARG A 145 -7.97 9.89 8.70
C ARG A 145 -7.45 9.40 10.04
N VAL A 146 -6.25 9.85 10.37
CA VAL A 146 -5.62 9.63 11.67
C VAL A 146 -5.16 10.97 12.22
N TYR A 147 -5.40 11.18 13.50
CA TYR A 147 -5.02 12.39 14.20
C TYR A 147 -4.15 12.06 15.41
N ALA A 148 -3.18 12.91 15.68
CA ALA A 148 -2.41 12.95 16.93
C ALA A 148 -2.68 14.32 17.58
N GLY A 149 -3.62 14.36 18.51
CA GLY A 149 -4.21 15.60 18.99
C GLY A 149 -4.92 16.34 17.85
N GLU A 150 -4.53 17.60 17.57
CA GLU A 150 -5.08 18.39 16.45
C GLU A 150 -4.39 18.15 15.10
N ARG A 151 -3.28 17.41 15.10
CA ARG A 151 -2.47 17.17 13.90
C ARG A 151 -2.99 15.98 13.13
N THR A 152 -3.31 16.16 11.84
CA THR A 152 -3.57 15.05 10.90
C THR A 152 -2.26 14.36 10.53
N LEU A 153 -2.24 13.03 10.59
CA LEU A 153 -1.12 12.20 10.16
C LEU A 153 -1.35 11.69 8.75
N GLU A 154 -0.32 11.80 7.91
CA GLU A 154 -0.35 11.32 6.54
C GLU A 154 0.13 9.86 6.50
N LEU A 155 -0.77 8.93 6.26
CA LEU A 155 -0.52 7.50 6.15
C LEU A 155 -0.92 7.00 4.76
N SER A 156 -0.16 6.07 4.19
CA SER A 156 -0.63 5.30 3.03
C SER A 156 -1.77 4.36 3.44
N PRO A 157 -2.55 3.83 2.49
CA PRO A 157 -3.63 2.89 2.79
C PRO A 157 -3.19 1.68 3.62
N THR A 158 -1.98 1.21 3.41
CA THR A 158 -1.44 0.05 4.13
C THR A 158 -1.02 0.41 5.56
N GLU A 159 -0.31 1.54 5.77
CA GLU A 159 0.01 2.00 7.13
C GLU A 159 -1.26 2.33 7.93
N PHE A 160 -2.29 2.91 7.29
CA PHE A 160 -3.59 3.14 7.94
C PHE A 160 -4.21 1.83 8.43
N ARG A 161 -4.29 0.80 7.58
CA ARG A 161 -4.84 -0.51 7.96
C ARG A 161 -4.05 -1.18 9.06
N LEU A 162 -2.73 -1.09 8.96
CA LEU A 162 -1.84 -1.65 9.96
C LEU A 162 -2.07 -1.00 11.33
N LEU A 163 -2.17 0.33 11.37
CA LEU A 163 -2.50 1.06 12.59
C LEU A 163 -3.91 0.70 13.10
N HIS A 164 -4.90 0.66 12.22
CA HIS A 164 -6.27 0.27 12.56
C HIS A 164 -6.32 -1.12 13.19
N PHE A 165 -5.62 -2.09 12.60
CA PHE A 165 -5.56 -3.44 13.14
C PHE A 165 -4.85 -3.50 14.50
N PHE A 166 -3.80 -2.72 14.69
CA PHE A 166 -3.14 -2.58 15.98
C PHE A 166 -4.05 -1.96 17.04
N MET A 167 -4.73 -0.87 16.74
CA MET A 167 -5.63 -0.17 17.67
C MET A 167 -6.84 -1.03 18.05
N ARG A 168 -7.25 -1.98 17.19
CA ARG A 168 -8.28 -2.99 17.52
C ARG A 168 -7.77 -4.18 18.32
N ASN A 169 -6.47 -4.35 18.41
CA ASN A 169 -5.85 -5.46 19.14
C ASN A 169 -4.77 -4.94 20.12
N PRO A 170 -5.09 -4.00 21.02
CA PRO A 170 -4.12 -3.44 21.95
C PRO A 170 -3.54 -4.53 22.86
N ASP A 171 -2.32 -4.33 23.32
CA ASP A 171 -1.55 -5.20 24.21
C ASP A 171 -1.30 -6.63 23.71
N ARG A 172 -1.78 -6.99 22.52
CA ARG A 172 -1.56 -8.31 21.94
C ARG A 172 -0.30 -8.35 21.10
N VAL A 173 0.50 -9.40 21.25
CA VAL A 173 1.59 -9.70 20.34
C VAL A 173 1.00 -10.28 19.05
N LEU A 174 1.24 -9.60 17.95
CA LEU A 174 0.78 -9.98 16.61
C LEU A 174 1.99 -10.46 15.81
N SER A 175 1.96 -11.73 15.38
CA SER A 175 3.02 -12.27 14.52
C SER A 175 3.01 -11.58 13.16
N ARG A 176 4.13 -11.64 12.44
CA ARG A 176 4.24 -11.12 11.06
C ARG A 176 3.22 -11.76 10.13
N THR A 177 3.09 -13.08 10.20
CA THR A 177 2.07 -13.83 9.45
C THR A 177 0.67 -13.29 9.74
N ARG A 178 0.30 -13.13 11.03
CA ARG A 178 -1.03 -12.62 11.40
C ARG A 178 -1.27 -11.19 10.92
N LEU A 179 -0.25 -10.32 10.98
CA LEU A 179 -0.34 -8.97 10.43
C LEU A 179 -0.50 -9.01 8.91
N LEU A 180 0.23 -9.90 8.23
CA LEU A 180 0.14 -10.08 6.79
C LEU A 180 -1.28 -10.49 6.38
N ASP A 181 -1.81 -11.56 6.95
CA ASP A 181 -3.14 -12.10 6.62
C ASP A 181 -4.25 -11.06 6.83
N ASN A 182 -4.19 -10.29 7.93
CA ASN A 182 -5.25 -9.33 8.26
C ASN A 182 -5.13 -8.00 7.52
N VAL A 183 -3.92 -7.57 7.17
CA VAL A 183 -3.68 -6.28 6.51
C VAL A 183 -3.63 -6.42 4.99
N TRP A 184 -3.07 -7.51 4.47
CA TRP A 184 -2.96 -7.78 3.03
C TRP A 184 -3.98 -8.81 2.52
N GLY A 185 -4.53 -9.65 3.40
CA GLY A 185 -5.54 -10.68 3.10
C GLY A 185 -4.97 -12.08 2.97
N ASP A 186 -5.84 -13.09 3.13
CA ASP A 186 -5.49 -14.50 2.97
C ASP A 186 -5.04 -14.76 1.52
N HIS A 187 -4.08 -15.67 1.33
CA HIS A 187 -3.51 -16.08 0.04
C HIS A 187 -2.55 -15.08 -0.62
N VAL A 188 -1.94 -14.20 0.14
CA VAL A 188 -0.94 -13.27 -0.39
C VAL A 188 0.45 -13.92 -0.26
N TYR A 189 1.08 -14.26 -1.38
CA TYR A 189 2.49 -14.70 -1.43
C TYR A 189 3.45 -13.50 -1.24
N ILE A 190 3.30 -12.77 -0.15
CA ILE A 190 4.19 -11.68 0.26
C ILE A 190 5.06 -12.19 1.39
N GLU A 191 6.35 -11.89 1.34
CA GLU A 191 7.27 -12.25 2.41
C GLU A 191 6.94 -11.49 3.71
N GLU A 192 7.09 -12.14 4.85
CA GLU A 192 6.87 -11.53 6.18
C GLU A 192 7.67 -10.23 6.40
N ARG A 193 8.81 -10.07 5.71
CA ARG A 193 9.63 -8.86 5.74
C ARG A 193 8.92 -7.60 5.23
N THR A 194 7.90 -7.76 4.37
CA THR A 194 7.06 -6.62 3.94
C THR A 194 6.40 -5.94 5.13
N VAL A 195 6.00 -6.71 6.15
CA VAL A 195 5.44 -6.17 7.39
C VAL A 195 6.44 -5.24 8.07
N ASP A 196 7.72 -5.63 8.15
CA ASP A 196 8.77 -4.84 8.85
C ASP A 196 8.97 -3.46 8.19
N VAL A 197 8.88 -3.40 6.86
CA VAL A 197 8.98 -2.15 6.10
C VAL A 197 7.81 -1.21 6.42
N HIS A 198 6.58 -1.72 6.39
CA HIS A 198 5.40 -0.91 6.69
C HIS A 198 5.33 -0.51 8.17
N ILE A 199 5.82 -1.36 9.09
CA ILE A 199 6.01 -0.97 10.50
C ILE A 199 7.00 0.18 10.63
N ARG A 200 8.13 0.13 9.92
CA ARG A 200 9.11 1.24 9.91
C ARG A 200 8.49 2.54 9.41
N ARG A 201 7.75 2.50 8.32
CA ARG A 201 7.06 3.67 7.76
C ARG A 201 6.00 4.21 8.70
N LEU A 202 5.18 3.33 9.24
CA LEU A 202 4.17 3.70 10.22
C LEU A 202 4.82 4.39 11.43
N ARG A 203 5.91 3.85 11.97
CA ARG A 203 6.66 4.51 13.05
C ARG A 203 7.17 5.89 12.65
N LEU A 204 7.71 6.05 11.43
CA LEU A 204 8.15 7.35 10.93
C LEU A 204 7.00 8.36 10.86
N ALA A 205 5.84 7.96 10.38
CA ALA A 205 4.66 8.82 10.32
C ALA A 205 4.12 9.19 11.72
N LEU A 206 4.28 8.31 12.70
CA LEU A 206 3.88 8.51 14.09
C LEU A 206 4.90 9.30 14.93
N SER A 207 6.17 9.37 14.48
CA SER A 207 7.28 9.93 15.27
C SER A 207 7.14 11.42 15.62
N PRO A 208 6.55 12.30 14.77
CA PRO A 208 6.43 13.73 15.11
C PRO A 208 5.62 14.05 16.37
N GLY A 209 4.82 13.08 16.85
CA GLY A 209 4.08 13.20 18.13
C GLY A 209 4.60 12.28 19.22
N GLY A 210 5.74 11.57 18.98
CA GLY A 210 6.26 10.57 19.92
C GLY A 210 5.45 9.27 20.01
N HIS A 211 4.48 9.10 19.09
CA HIS A 211 3.57 7.95 19.07
C HIS A 211 4.18 6.70 18.42
N ASP A 212 5.37 6.80 17.82
CA ASP A 212 6.15 5.67 17.29
C ASP A 212 6.45 4.62 18.37
N ARG A 213 6.58 5.05 19.62
CA ARG A 213 6.80 4.19 20.80
C ARG A 213 5.60 3.30 21.15
N LEU A 214 4.42 3.62 20.65
CA LEU A 214 3.22 2.80 20.84
C LEU A 214 3.35 1.45 20.13
N ILE A 215 4.20 1.34 19.11
CA ILE A 215 4.45 0.09 18.39
C ILE A 215 5.77 -0.50 18.88
N GLU A 216 5.69 -1.52 19.71
CA GLU A 216 6.84 -2.26 20.23
C GLU A 216 7.21 -3.43 19.31
N THR A 217 8.52 -3.71 19.20
CA THR A 217 9.01 -4.95 18.58
C THR A 217 9.22 -6.01 19.64
N VAL A 218 8.50 -7.12 19.56
CA VAL A 218 8.68 -8.29 20.41
C VAL A 218 9.58 -9.29 19.72
N ARG A 219 10.82 -9.44 20.20
CA ARG A 219 11.82 -10.34 19.58
C ARG A 219 11.27 -11.77 19.47
N GLY A 220 11.32 -12.34 18.27
CA GLY A 220 10.77 -13.67 17.98
C GLY A 220 9.24 -13.77 17.95
N GLY A 221 8.49 -12.73 18.38
CA GLY A 221 7.03 -12.74 18.47
C GLY A 221 6.32 -11.87 17.42
N GLY A 222 6.98 -10.82 16.93
CA GLY A 222 6.36 -9.85 16.01
C GLY A 222 6.25 -8.45 16.61
N TYR A 223 5.05 -7.88 16.63
CA TYR A 223 4.81 -6.50 17.06
C TYR A 223 3.63 -6.40 18.02
N ARG A 224 3.64 -5.37 18.86
CA ARG A 224 2.58 -5.10 19.82
C ARG A 224 2.31 -3.60 19.88
N PHE A 225 1.03 -3.23 20.00
CA PHE A 225 0.60 -1.86 20.22
C PHE A 225 0.34 -1.66 21.73
N LEU A 226 1.06 -0.71 22.33
CA LEU A 226 0.99 -0.39 23.76
C LEU A 226 0.22 0.92 23.96
N PRO A 227 -1.05 0.91 24.35
CA PRO A 227 -1.79 2.11 24.73
C PRO A 227 -1.26 2.60 26.09
N ARG A 228 -0.46 3.63 26.10
CA ARG A 228 -0.01 4.29 27.33
C ARG A 228 -0.63 5.66 27.46
#